data_abcf87c15095569a16f7836a043d33de
#
_entry.id   abcf87c15095569a16f7836a043d33de
#
_cell.length_a   1.000
_cell.length_b   1.000
_cell.length_c   1.000
_cell.angle_alpha   90.00
_cell.angle_beta   90.00
_cell.angle_gamma   90.00
#
_symmetry.space_group_name_H-M   'P 1'
#
loop_
_entity.id
_entity.type
_entity.pdbx_description
1 polymer ?
#
loop_
_entity_poly.entity_id
_entity_poly.type
_entity_poly.pdbx_seq_one_letter_code
_entity_poly.pdbx_strand_id
1 'polypeptide(L)'
;PVVGHVGRFSEEKNHRFLIDVYTELARLSPEARLMLIGDGPLRPGIEEIVAERGLTDRVLFLGDRGDVAALYQAMDVLVLPSLFEGLPMVGVEAQCAGLPMVCSDRVPDEVAIGDCEFLSLEKPARQWAHHVSQALERGRDLSLRAQGEEMTRTAGFDITHEADRLARRYRDLAGR
;
A
#
# COMPACT_ATOMS: atom_id res chain seq x y z
N PRO A 1 -13.18 -8.47 4.02
CA PRO A 1 -12.09 -7.85 3.26
C PRO A 1 -11.26 -6.88 4.12
N VAL A 2 -9.96 -6.78 3.83
CA VAL A 2 -9.03 -5.95 4.60
C VAL A 2 -8.30 -4.99 3.67
N VAL A 3 -8.49 -3.70 3.91
CA VAL A 3 -7.71 -2.61 3.32
C VAL A 3 -6.49 -2.38 4.20
N GLY A 4 -5.30 -2.40 3.63
CA GLY A 4 -4.06 -2.11 4.33
C GLY A 4 -3.48 -0.75 3.99
N HIS A 5 -2.83 -0.15 4.96
CA HIS A 5 -1.92 0.97 4.78
C HIS A 5 -0.71 0.79 5.68
N VAL A 6 0.47 0.96 5.12
CA VAL A 6 1.73 0.86 5.86
C VAL A 6 2.50 2.15 5.68
N GLY A 7 2.74 2.86 6.78
CA GLY A 7 3.48 4.11 6.72
C GLY A 7 3.46 4.88 8.04
N ARG A 8 4.42 5.79 8.17
CA ARG A 8 4.49 6.68 9.32
C ARG A 8 3.27 7.61 9.33
N PHE A 9 2.72 7.89 10.51
CA PHE A 9 1.63 8.86 10.65
C PHE A 9 2.18 10.29 10.58
N SER A 10 2.39 10.75 9.35
CA SER A 10 2.95 12.05 8.97
C SER A 10 2.18 12.64 7.78
N GLU A 11 2.37 13.92 7.51
CA GLU A 11 1.62 14.68 6.50
C GLU A 11 1.68 14.00 5.11
N GLU A 12 2.88 13.58 4.70
CA GLU A 12 3.11 13.01 3.37
C GLU A 12 2.30 11.73 3.09
N LYS A 13 1.96 10.96 4.12
CA LYS A 13 1.17 9.71 3.99
C LYS A 13 -0.34 9.93 3.90
N ASN A 14 -0.79 11.16 4.21
CA ASN A 14 -2.18 11.61 4.00
C ASN A 14 -3.25 10.69 4.62
N HIS A 15 -3.02 10.27 5.86
CA HIS A 15 -3.96 9.38 6.58
C HIS A 15 -5.36 9.98 6.69
N ARG A 16 -5.48 11.32 6.77
CA ARG A 16 -6.79 11.97 6.84
C ARG A 16 -7.63 11.64 5.61
N PHE A 17 -7.07 11.78 4.42
CA PHE A 17 -7.74 11.43 3.18
C PHE A 17 -8.01 9.92 3.08
N LEU A 18 -7.11 9.07 3.59
CA LEU A 18 -7.36 7.64 3.68
C LEU A 18 -8.60 7.32 4.51
N ILE A 19 -8.79 8.01 5.65
CA ILE A 19 -10.02 7.83 6.47
C ILE A 19 -11.25 8.36 5.73
N ASP A 20 -11.13 9.43 4.93
CA ASP A 20 -12.23 9.90 4.07
C ASP A 20 -12.63 8.82 3.05
N VAL A 21 -11.65 8.23 2.37
CA VAL A 21 -11.86 7.11 1.42
C VAL A 21 -12.49 5.91 2.12
N TYR A 22 -11.95 5.52 3.28
CA TYR A 22 -12.47 4.38 4.02
C TYR A 22 -13.89 4.62 4.55
N THR A 23 -14.24 5.84 4.93
CA THR A 23 -15.60 6.20 5.33
C THR A 23 -16.62 5.93 4.21
N GLU A 24 -16.27 6.27 2.98
CA GLU A 24 -17.10 5.99 1.82
C GLU A 24 -17.11 4.48 1.48
N LEU A 25 -15.96 3.82 1.58
CA LEU A 25 -15.84 2.38 1.36
C LEU A 25 -16.68 1.57 2.35
N ALA A 26 -16.72 1.97 3.62
CA ALA A 26 -17.50 1.29 4.65
C ALA A 26 -19.02 1.28 4.38
N ARG A 27 -19.49 2.19 3.51
CA ARG A 27 -20.89 2.20 3.01
C ARG A 27 -21.09 1.23 1.85
N LEU A 28 -20.06 1.08 0.99
CA LEU A 28 -20.08 0.18 -0.17
C LEU A 28 -19.82 -1.28 0.24
N SER A 29 -18.94 -1.47 1.20
CA SER A 29 -18.48 -2.78 1.69
C SER A 29 -18.51 -2.80 3.22
N PRO A 30 -19.70 -3.04 3.84
CA PRO A 30 -19.86 -2.97 5.30
C PRO A 30 -18.96 -3.93 6.08
N GLU A 31 -18.55 -5.03 5.47
CA GLU A 31 -17.66 -6.03 6.08
C GLU A 31 -16.16 -5.65 6.00
N ALA A 32 -15.80 -4.62 5.21
CA ALA A 32 -14.41 -4.22 5.07
C ALA A 32 -13.85 -3.70 6.41
N ARG A 33 -12.57 -3.99 6.65
CA ARG A 33 -11.78 -3.46 7.76
C ARG A 33 -10.60 -2.67 7.21
N LEU A 34 -10.18 -1.66 7.95
CA LEU A 34 -8.95 -0.92 7.64
C LEU A 34 -7.87 -1.30 8.64
N MET A 35 -6.70 -1.68 8.14
CA MET A 35 -5.52 -2.00 8.93
C MET A 35 -4.46 -0.94 8.70
N LEU A 36 -4.08 -0.22 9.75
CA LEU A 36 -3.06 0.83 9.74
C LEU A 36 -1.83 0.36 10.50
N ILE A 37 -0.69 0.28 9.79
CA ILE A 37 0.59 -0.17 10.32
C ILE A 37 1.58 1.01 10.28
N GLY A 38 2.20 1.27 11.41
CA GLY A 38 3.12 2.37 11.65
C GLY A 38 2.70 3.24 12.82
N ASP A 39 3.55 4.20 13.14
CA ASP A 39 3.32 5.19 14.19
C ASP A 39 3.79 6.57 13.72
N GLY A 40 3.49 7.60 14.49
CA GLY A 40 3.93 8.96 14.18
C GLY A 40 3.09 10.05 14.84
N PRO A 41 3.51 11.31 14.68
CA PRO A 41 2.94 12.43 15.42
C PRO A 41 1.46 12.70 15.11
N LEU A 42 0.97 12.31 13.94
CA LEU A 42 -0.42 12.55 13.56
C LEU A 42 -1.38 11.46 14.01
N ARG A 43 -0.88 10.34 14.56
CA ARG A 43 -1.72 9.20 14.95
C ARG A 43 -2.86 9.57 15.90
N PRO A 44 -2.64 10.33 17.00
CA PRO A 44 -3.74 10.66 17.92
C PRO A 44 -4.89 11.39 17.23
N GLY A 45 -4.59 12.35 16.36
CA GLY A 45 -5.62 13.08 15.61
C GLY A 45 -6.36 12.20 14.58
N ILE A 46 -5.71 11.17 14.03
CA ILE A 46 -6.38 10.20 13.15
C ILE A 46 -7.30 9.27 13.95
N GLU A 47 -6.87 8.83 15.16
CA GLU A 47 -7.71 8.05 16.07
C GLU A 47 -8.98 8.83 16.47
N GLU A 48 -8.87 10.13 16.75
CA GLU A 48 -10.01 11.02 17.02
C GLU A 48 -10.99 11.07 15.83
N ILE A 49 -10.48 11.29 14.61
CA ILE A 49 -11.31 11.31 13.39
C ILE A 49 -12.04 9.99 13.18
N VAL A 50 -11.38 8.86 13.42
CA VAL A 50 -11.97 7.53 13.32
C VAL A 50 -13.11 7.37 14.33
N ALA A 51 -12.91 7.83 15.58
CA ALA A 51 -13.94 7.78 16.62
C ALA A 51 -15.14 8.69 16.29
N GLU A 52 -14.91 9.93 15.87
CA GLU A 52 -15.96 10.87 15.44
C GLU A 52 -16.84 10.32 14.31
N ARG A 53 -16.26 9.50 13.43
CA ARG A 53 -16.98 8.86 12.32
C ARG A 53 -17.65 7.53 12.69
N GLY A 54 -17.52 7.07 13.93
CA GLY A 54 -18.07 5.80 14.39
C GLY A 54 -17.43 4.57 13.74
N LEU A 55 -16.13 4.66 13.40
CA LEU A 55 -15.39 3.61 12.71
C LEU A 55 -14.44 2.82 13.62
N THR A 56 -14.46 3.06 14.93
CA THR A 56 -13.52 2.48 15.91
C THR A 56 -13.47 0.96 15.83
N ASP A 57 -14.59 0.28 15.65
CA ASP A 57 -14.65 -1.19 15.57
C ASP A 57 -14.21 -1.75 14.21
N ARG A 58 -13.86 -0.88 13.26
CA ARG A 58 -13.54 -1.23 11.88
C ARG A 58 -12.13 -0.84 11.45
N VAL A 59 -11.44 0.00 12.24
CA VAL A 59 -10.08 0.46 11.98
C VAL A 59 -9.14 -0.10 13.03
N LEU A 60 -8.15 -0.86 12.60
CA LEU A 60 -7.13 -1.46 13.46
C LEU A 60 -5.85 -0.63 13.36
N PHE A 61 -5.43 -0.06 14.48
CA PHE A 61 -4.15 0.64 14.63
C PHE A 61 -3.14 -0.33 15.24
N LEU A 62 -2.21 -0.87 14.44
CA LEU A 62 -1.28 -1.91 14.86
C LEU A 62 0.07 -1.37 15.37
N GLY A 63 0.31 -0.05 15.22
CA GLY A 63 1.60 0.55 15.57
C GLY A 63 2.73 0.06 14.67
N ASP A 64 3.97 0.26 15.12
CA ASP A 64 5.15 -0.24 14.43
C ASP A 64 5.25 -1.77 14.56
N ARG A 65 5.43 -2.45 13.41
CA ARG A 65 5.46 -3.91 13.34
C ARG A 65 6.72 -4.39 12.65
N GLY A 66 7.35 -5.44 13.20
CA GLY A 66 8.48 -6.15 12.57
C GLY A 66 8.05 -7.29 11.64
N ASP A 67 6.78 -7.67 11.65
CA ASP A 67 6.20 -8.79 10.89
C ASP A 67 5.29 -8.32 9.72
N VAL A 68 5.60 -7.17 9.13
CA VAL A 68 4.77 -6.55 8.07
C VAL A 68 4.58 -7.49 6.89
N ALA A 69 5.59 -8.30 6.53
CA ALA A 69 5.49 -9.29 5.47
C ALA A 69 4.35 -10.31 5.69
N ALA A 70 4.14 -10.74 6.94
CA ALA A 70 3.01 -11.61 7.29
C ALA A 70 1.68 -10.85 7.26
N LEU A 71 1.69 -9.56 7.64
CA LEU A 71 0.48 -8.73 7.63
C LEU A 71 0.00 -8.42 6.21
N TYR A 72 0.88 -8.30 5.21
CA TYR A 72 0.46 -8.21 3.80
C TYR A 72 -0.38 -9.42 3.36
N GLN A 73 -0.12 -10.62 3.91
CA GLN A 73 -0.93 -11.81 3.60
C GLN A 73 -2.36 -11.74 4.17
N ALA A 74 -2.58 -10.91 5.18
CA ALA A 74 -3.91 -10.67 5.78
C ALA A 74 -4.70 -9.54 5.11
N MET A 75 -4.09 -8.81 4.17
CA MET A 75 -4.72 -7.73 3.41
C MET A 75 -5.28 -8.24 2.08
N ASP A 76 -6.27 -7.54 1.53
CA ASP A 76 -6.81 -7.75 0.19
C ASP A 76 -6.43 -6.62 -0.78
N VAL A 77 -6.05 -5.45 -0.29
CA VAL A 77 -5.55 -4.31 -1.08
C VAL A 77 -4.65 -3.43 -0.23
N LEU A 78 -3.60 -2.87 -0.83
CA LEU A 78 -2.83 -1.77 -0.23
C LEU A 78 -3.31 -0.43 -0.79
N VAL A 79 -3.50 0.58 0.08
CA VAL A 79 -3.87 1.94 -0.33
C VAL A 79 -2.81 2.93 0.12
N LEU A 80 -2.24 3.69 -0.83
CA LEU A 80 -1.21 4.71 -0.59
C LEU A 80 -1.66 6.07 -1.16
N PRO A 81 -2.46 6.87 -0.44
CA PRO A 81 -2.93 8.17 -0.91
C PRO A 81 -1.91 9.29 -0.61
N SER A 82 -0.63 8.97 -0.68
CA SER A 82 0.47 9.84 -0.31
C SER A 82 0.51 11.12 -1.12
N LEU A 83 0.87 12.23 -0.49
CA LEU A 83 1.04 13.54 -1.14
C LEU A 83 2.32 13.57 -1.99
N PHE A 84 3.33 12.84 -1.58
CA PHE A 84 4.56 12.59 -2.33
C PHE A 84 5.28 11.36 -1.77
N GLU A 85 6.05 10.71 -2.61
CA GLU A 85 6.93 9.59 -2.24
C GLU A 85 8.23 9.68 -3.04
N GLY A 86 9.31 9.09 -2.48
CA GLY A 86 10.38 8.55 -3.30
C GLY A 86 9.91 7.23 -3.92
N LEU A 87 10.70 6.18 -3.90
CA LEU A 87 10.19 4.85 -4.22
C LEU A 87 9.62 4.23 -2.93
N PRO A 88 8.28 4.07 -2.80
CA PRO A 88 7.70 3.51 -1.58
C PRO A 88 7.90 2.00 -1.52
N MET A 89 8.91 1.54 -0.77
CA MET A 89 9.22 0.10 -0.64
C MET A 89 8.03 -0.70 -0.12
N VAL A 90 7.18 -0.12 0.72
CA VAL A 90 5.92 -0.75 1.17
C VAL A 90 4.99 -1.14 0.01
N GLY A 91 5.02 -0.39 -1.11
CA GLY A 91 4.28 -0.71 -2.32
C GLY A 91 4.91 -1.88 -3.09
N VAL A 92 6.25 -1.95 -3.14
CA VAL A 92 6.99 -3.09 -3.72
C VAL A 92 6.73 -4.36 -2.90
N GLU A 93 6.84 -4.26 -1.58
CA GLU A 93 6.61 -5.38 -0.64
C GLU A 93 5.19 -5.93 -0.74
N ALA A 94 4.19 -5.05 -0.80
CA ALA A 94 2.80 -5.47 -0.94
C ALA A 94 2.55 -6.19 -2.27
N GLN A 95 3.08 -5.69 -3.37
CA GLN A 95 2.96 -6.34 -4.68
C GLN A 95 3.76 -7.64 -4.76
N CYS A 96 4.88 -7.77 -4.04
CA CYS A 96 5.58 -9.03 -3.85
C CYS A 96 4.70 -10.06 -3.13
N ALA A 97 3.87 -9.63 -2.18
CA ALA A 97 2.85 -10.48 -1.55
C ALA A 97 1.60 -10.69 -2.44
N GLY A 98 1.62 -10.19 -3.67
CA GLY A 98 0.54 -10.33 -4.65
C GLY A 98 -0.68 -9.46 -4.37
N LEU A 99 -0.53 -8.38 -3.59
CA LEU A 99 -1.62 -7.45 -3.33
C LEU A 99 -1.81 -6.47 -4.50
N PRO A 100 -3.05 -6.21 -4.93
CA PRO A 100 -3.34 -5.03 -5.71
C PRO A 100 -3.05 -3.78 -4.87
N MET A 101 -2.65 -2.71 -5.56
CA MET A 101 -2.36 -1.43 -4.95
C MET A 101 -3.17 -0.32 -5.59
N VAL A 102 -3.77 0.54 -4.77
CA VAL A 102 -4.38 1.80 -5.21
C VAL A 102 -3.58 2.94 -4.58
N CYS A 103 -2.96 3.77 -5.41
CA CYS A 103 -2.11 4.84 -4.93
C CYS A 103 -2.40 6.18 -5.61
N SER A 104 -1.89 7.26 -5.04
CA SER A 104 -2.01 8.57 -5.65
C SER A 104 -1.11 8.70 -6.88
N ASP A 105 -1.47 9.60 -7.80
CA ASP A 105 -0.67 10.02 -8.95
C ASP A 105 0.59 10.83 -8.55
N ARG A 106 0.84 10.97 -7.24
CA ARG A 106 2.06 11.56 -6.66
C ARG A 106 3.10 10.49 -6.26
N VAL A 107 2.72 9.23 -6.34
CA VAL A 107 3.62 8.10 -6.16
C VAL A 107 4.30 7.82 -7.51
N PRO A 108 5.64 7.66 -7.55
CA PRO A 108 6.34 7.35 -8.80
C PRO A 108 5.84 6.06 -9.46
N ASP A 109 5.74 6.04 -10.78
CA ASP A 109 5.23 4.91 -11.56
C ASP A 109 6.19 3.71 -11.56
N GLU A 110 7.45 3.91 -11.19
CA GLU A 110 8.44 2.84 -10.99
C GLU A 110 8.01 1.82 -9.92
N VAL A 111 7.09 2.19 -9.03
CA VAL A 111 6.52 1.25 -8.06
C VAL A 111 5.57 0.24 -8.68
N ALA A 112 5.04 0.49 -9.88
CA ALA A 112 4.06 -0.36 -10.52
C ALA A 112 4.70 -1.65 -11.07
N ILE A 113 4.57 -2.73 -10.32
CA ILE A 113 5.10 -4.05 -10.66
C ILE A 113 3.98 -4.95 -11.20
N GLY A 114 2.82 -4.90 -10.57
CA GLY A 114 1.67 -5.74 -10.86
C GLY A 114 0.37 -4.95 -10.98
N ASP A 115 -0.66 -5.39 -10.26
CA ASP A 115 -1.97 -4.70 -10.23
C ASP A 115 -1.85 -3.41 -9.41
N CYS A 116 -1.45 -2.34 -10.07
CA CYS A 116 -1.28 -1.02 -9.47
C CYS A 116 -2.13 0.02 -10.20
N GLU A 117 -2.95 0.74 -9.47
CA GLU A 117 -3.83 1.78 -10.00
C GLU A 117 -3.48 3.15 -9.40
N PHE A 118 -3.23 4.13 -10.28
CA PHE A 118 -2.91 5.50 -9.89
C PHE A 118 -4.13 6.40 -10.00
N LEU A 119 -4.43 7.14 -8.93
CA LEU A 119 -5.57 8.04 -8.86
C LEU A 119 -5.14 9.44 -8.44
N SER A 120 -5.70 10.45 -9.10
CA SER A 120 -5.48 11.83 -8.67
C SER A 120 -6.10 12.10 -7.30
N LEU A 121 -5.37 12.80 -6.44
CA LEU A 121 -5.86 13.29 -5.16
C LEU A 121 -6.94 14.38 -5.29
N GLU A 122 -7.12 14.94 -6.50
CA GLU A 122 -8.22 15.87 -6.79
C GLU A 122 -9.58 15.15 -6.93
N LYS A 123 -9.55 13.83 -7.12
CA LYS A 123 -10.79 13.03 -7.14
C LYS A 123 -11.37 12.93 -5.73
N PRO A 124 -12.70 13.03 -5.59
CA PRO A 124 -13.34 12.90 -4.28
C PRO A 124 -13.14 11.50 -3.70
N ALA A 125 -13.11 11.41 -2.36
CA ALA A 125 -12.93 10.16 -1.62
C ALA A 125 -13.89 9.03 -2.04
N ARG A 126 -15.13 9.37 -2.45
CA ARG A 126 -16.09 8.41 -2.97
C ARG A 126 -15.63 7.72 -4.25
N GLN A 127 -14.92 8.41 -5.14
CA GLN A 127 -14.37 7.79 -6.36
C GLN A 127 -13.24 6.83 -5.98
N TRP A 128 -12.33 7.25 -5.09
CA TRP A 128 -11.30 6.38 -4.55
C TRP A 128 -11.88 5.12 -3.93
N ALA A 129 -12.93 5.26 -3.09
CA ALA A 129 -13.60 4.13 -2.46
C ALA A 129 -14.13 3.12 -3.48
N HIS A 130 -14.61 3.58 -4.64
CA HIS A 130 -15.08 2.69 -5.70
C HIS A 130 -13.95 1.86 -6.31
N HIS A 131 -12.81 2.49 -6.61
CA HIS A 131 -11.61 1.81 -7.11
C HIS A 131 -11.03 0.83 -6.06
N VAL A 132 -10.98 1.24 -4.80
CA VAL A 132 -10.56 0.35 -3.69
C VAL A 132 -11.50 -0.84 -3.56
N SER A 133 -12.83 -0.65 -3.68
CA SER A 133 -13.80 -1.75 -3.65
C SER A 133 -13.57 -2.76 -4.78
N GLN A 134 -13.25 -2.30 -5.99
CA GLN A 134 -12.90 -3.17 -7.11
C GLN A 134 -11.57 -3.90 -6.88
N ALA A 135 -10.57 -3.21 -6.32
CA ALA A 135 -9.29 -3.81 -5.98
C ALA A 135 -9.42 -4.88 -4.88
N LEU A 136 -10.30 -4.70 -3.89
CA LEU A 136 -10.61 -5.71 -2.87
C LEU A 136 -11.08 -7.03 -3.49
N GLU A 137 -11.90 -6.99 -4.53
CA GLU A 137 -12.36 -8.21 -5.22
C GLU A 137 -11.21 -8.92 -5.94
N ARG A 138 -10.32 -8.16 -6.60
CA ARG A 138 -9.14 -8.72 -7.27
C ARG A 138 -8.13 -9.31 -6.28
N GLY A 139 -7.92 -8.66 -5.14
CA GLY A 139 -6.98 -9.11 -4.10
C GLY A 139 -7.35 -10.44 -3.42
N ARG A 140 -8.58 -10.93 -3.63
CA ARG A 140 -9.05 -12.23 -3.14
C ARG A 140 -8.73 -13.38 -4.11
N ASP A 141 -8.26 -13.07 -5.31
CA ASP A 141 -7.87 -14.08 -6.28
C ASP A 141 -6.47 -14.62 -5.95
N LEU A 142 -6.42 -15.80 -5.34
CA LEU A 142 -5.18 -16.46 -4.94
C LEU A 142 -4.26 -16.77 -6.13
N SER A 143 -4.80 -16.93 -7.33
CA SER A 143 -3.99 -17.17 -8.53
C SER A 143 -3.20 -15.93 -8.96
N LEU A 144 -3.77 -14.75 -8.80
CA LEU A 144 -3.07 -13.48 -9.02
C LEU A 144 -2.03 -13.24 -7.92
N ARG A 145 -2.37 -13.52 -6.67
CA ARG A 145 -1.46 -13.38 -5.54
C ARG A 145 -0.20 -14.24 -5.67
N ALA A 146 -0.33 -15.46 -6.17
CA ALA A 146 0.81 -16.37 -6.35
C ALA A 146 1.87 -15.86 -7.34
N GLN A 147 1.58 -14.85 -8.14
CA GLN A 147 2.49 -14.30 -9.14
C GLN A 147 3.36 -13.15 -8.61
N GLY A 148 3.03 -12.57 -7.46
CA GLY A 148 3.65 -11.34 -6.93
C GLY A 148 5.15 -11.44 -6.76
N GLU A 149 5.67 -12.53 -6.21
CA GLU A 149 7.11 -12.74 -6.02
C GLU A 149 7.87 -12.74 -7.35
N GLU A 150 7.39 -13.50 -8.35
CA GLU A 150 8.05 -13.60 -9.65
C GLU A 150 7.99 -12.27 -10.42
N MET A 151 6.87 -11.57 -10.34
CA MET A 151 6.73 -10.25 -10.95
C MET A 151 7.71 -9.24 -10.34
N THR A 152 7.86 -9.24 -9.01
CA THR A 152 8.79 -8.38 -8.27
C THR A 152 10.24 -8.69 -8.61
N ARG A 153 10.57 -9.97 -8.73
CA ARG A 153 11.91 -10.42 -9.17
C ARG A 153 12.21 -9.94 -10.60
N THR A 154 11.27 -10.12 -11.51
CA THR A 154 11.41 -9.72 -12.92
C THR A 154 11.53 -8.21 -13.07
N ALA A 155 10.86 -7.44 -12.22
CA ALA A 155 10.94 -5.98 -12.17
C ALA A 155 12.27 -5.44 -11.60
N GLY A 156 13.18 -6.32 -11.12
CA GLY A 156 14.51 -5.92 -10.66
C GLY A 156 14.56 -5.53 -9.18
N PHE A 157 13.63 -6.03 -8.35
CA PHE A 157 13.64 -5.78 -6.90
C PHE A 157 14.17 -6.97 -6.09
N ASP A 158 14.74 -7.99 -6.74
CA ASP A 158 15.45 -9.08 -6.04
C ASP A 158 16.88 -8.63 -5.73
N ILE A 159 17.16 -8.36 -4.46
CA ILE A 159 18.45 -7.85 -4.00
C ILE A 159 19.62 -8.79 -4.38
N THR A 160 19.41 -10.10 -4.41
CA THR A 160 20.45 -11.08 -4.74
C THR A 160 20.88 -10.91 -6.20
N HIS A 161 19.92 -10.85 -7.12
CA HIS A 161 20.20 -10.65 -8.53
C HIS A 161 20.79 -9.28 -8.83
N GLU A 162 20.25 -8.25 -8.21
CA GLU A 162 20.69 -6.87 -8.44
C GLU A 162 22.09 -6.59 -7.86
N ALA A 163 22.42 -7.16 -6.71
CA ALA A 163 23.77 -7.08 -6.15
C ALA A 163 24.81 -7.74 -7.08
N ASP A 164 24.50 -8.92 -7.63
CA ASP A 164 25.37 -9.61 -8.58
C ASP A 164 25.52 -8.84 -9.90
N ARG A 165 24.45 -8.23 -10.39
CA ARG A 165 24.46 -7.38 -11.59
C ARG A 165 25.33 -6.14 -11.37
N LEU A 166 25.17 -5.49 -10.23
CA LEU A 166 25.96 -4.34 -9.85
C LEU A 166 27.45 -4.69 -9.70
N ALA A 167 27.75 -5.80 -9.02
CA ALA A 167 29.13 -6.27 -8.85
C ALA A 167 29.80 -6.62 -10.20
N ARG A 168 29.07 -7.20 -11.15
CA ARG A 168 29.57 -7.40 -12.53
C ARG A 168 29.88 -6.07 -13.20
N ARG A 169 28.98 -5.10 -13.16
CA ARG A 169 29.14 -3.79 -13.76
C ARG A 169 30.37 -3.04 -13.21
N TYR A 170 30.61 -3.11 -11.90
CA TYR A 170 31.81 -2.53 -11.30
C TYR A 170 33.12 -3.19 -11.79
N ARG A 171 33.13 -4.52 -11.91
CA ARG A 171 34.28 -5.25 -12.44
C ARG A 171 34.60 -4.86 -13.90
N ASP A 172 33.58 -4.74 -14.74
CA ASP A 172 33.71 -4.34 -16.13
C ASP A 172 34.26 -2.90 -16.28
N LEU A 173 33.86 -2.01 -15.38
CA LEU A 173 34.33 -0.64 -15.34
C LEU A 173 35.76 -0.53 -14.79
N ALA A 174 36.12 -1.34 -13.81
CA ALA A 174 37.47 -1.35 -13.21
C ALA A 174 38.52 -2.05 -14.10
N GLY A 175 38.10 -2.89 -15.03
CA GLY A 175 38.96 -3.57 -16.00
C GLY A 175 39.23 -2.76 -17.28
N ARG A 176 38.72 -1.53 -17.35
CA ARG A 176 38.99 -0.55 -18.42
C ARG A 176 39.98 0.50 -17.94
#